data_98bbd0699aa02306a65325e94aad269f
#
_entry.id   98bbd0699aa02306a65325e94aad269f
#
_cell.length_a   1.000
_cell.length_b   1.000
_cell.length_c   1.000
_cell.angle_alpha   90.00
_cell.angle_beta   90.00
_cell.angle_gamma   90.00
#
_symmetry.space_group_name_H-M   'P 1'
#
loop_
_entity.id
_entity.type
_entity.pdbx_description
1 polymer ?
#
loop_
_entity_poly.entity_id
_entity_poly.type
_entity_poly.pdbx_seq_one_letter_code
_entity_poly.pdbx_strand_id
1 'polypeptide(L)'
;MTAAYYKTEMEFFVDMQRCIGCKACEAACAECETNGQQSMIHVNYVERAVTIQTTVQVCMHCDDPVCANVCPADAISKDEFGVVHTANTARCIGCSNCVMACPFGVPFKEEKYDMMMKCNMCYDRTSAGKKPMCATVCPSQALYYGTREEMRQMRPNSVPVNTFQFGKLEVKTKVNIMMPAGSTMLKVD
;
A
#
# COMPACT_ATOMS: atom_id res chain seq x y z
N MET A 1 -10.20 23.03 -4.61
CA MET A 1 -10.19 21.86 -3.72
C MET A 1 -9.13 22.13 -2.65
N THR A 2 -9.49 22.06 -1.39
CA THR A 2 -8.55 22.30 -0.27
C THR A 2 -7.63 21.10 -0.08
N ALA A 3 -6.45 21.31 0.50
CA ALA A 3 -5.51 20.23 0.81
C ALA A 3 -6.15 19.11 1.68
N ALA A 4 -7.13 19.45 2.51
CA ALA A 4 -7.90 18.51 3.32
C ALA A 4 -8.77 17.55 2.48
N TYR A 5 -9.40 18.03 1.41
CA TYR A 5 -10.21 17.19 0.51
C TYR A 5 -9.35 16.10 -0.15
N TYR A 6 -8.14 16.45 -0.60
CA TYR A 6 -7.22 15.50 -1.23
C TYR A 6 -6.83 14.36 -0.28
N LYS A 7 -6.76 14.61 1.02
CA LYS A 7 -6.34 13.60 2.01
C LYS A 7 -7.46 12.65 2.43
N THR A 8 -8.70 13.12 2.53
CA THR A 8 -9.83 12.32 3.08
C THR A 8 -10.53 11.47 2.03
N GLU A 9 -10.70 12.00 0.81
CA GLU A 9 -11.47 11.32 -0.25
C GLU A 9 -10.59 10.48 -1.18
N MET A 10 -9.26 10.70 -1.16
CA MET A 10 -8.34 9.98 -2.02
C MET A 10 -7.95 8.63 -1.42
N GLU A 11 -8.08 7.60 -2.24
CA GLU A 11 -7.70 6.23 -1.91
C GLU A 11 -6.71 5.68 -2.93
N PHE A 12 -6.01 4.63 -2.55
CA PHE A 12 -5.10 3.92 -3.45
C PHE A 12 -5.78 2.65 -3.95
N PHE A 13 -5.70 2.42 -5.25
CA PHE A 13 -6.31 1.27 -5.92
C PHE A 13 -5.26 0.43 -6.62
N VAL A 14 -5.36 -0.87 -6.49
CA VAL A 14 -4.49 -1.86 -7.13
C VAL A 14 -5.34 -2.80 -7.98
N ASP A 15 -5.13 -2.77 -9.28
CA ASP A 15 -5.78 -3.62 -10.27
C ASP A 15 -4.78 -4.65 -10.80
N MET A 16 -4.77 -5.83 -10.18
CA MET A 16 -3.84 -6.91 -10.52
C MET A 16 -4.04 -7.43 -11.94
N GLN A 17 -5.25 -7.30 -12.51
CA GLN A 17 -5.53 -7.77 -13.87
C GLN A 17 -4.87 -6.90 -14.94
N ARG A 18 -4.53 -5.66 -14.59
CA ARG A 18 -3.87 -4.71 -15.49
C ARG A 18 -2.36 -4.62 -15.26
N CYS A 19 -1.84 -5.24 -14.22
CA CYS A 19 -0.41 -5.21 -13.95
C CYS A 19 0.34 -6.02 -15.02
N ILE A 20 1.24 -5.37 -15.73
CA ILE A 20 2.08 -5.97 -16.77
C ILE A 20 3.48 -6.37 -16.26
N GLY A 21 3.74 -6.23 -14.98
CA GLY A 21 5.03 -6.62 -14.37
C GLY A 21 6.23 -5.76 -14.75
N CYS A 22 6.02 -4.54 -15.28
CA CYS A 22 7.10 -3.70 -15.81
C CYS A 22 8.03 -3.10 -14.74
N LYS A 23 7.69 -3.20 -13.45
CA LYS A 23 8.46 -2.69 -12.29
C LYS A 23 8.75 -1.17 -12.29
N ALA A 24 8.13 -0.38 -13.17
CA ALA A 24 8.27 1.07 -13.16
C ALA A 24 7.88 1.70 -11.79
N CYS A 25 6.91 1.09 -11.10
CA CYS A 25 6.50 1.52 -9.75
C CYS A 25 7.59 1.31 -8.70
N GLU A 26 8.38 0.22 -8.79
CA GLU A 26 9.51 -0.04 -7.90
C GLU A 26 10.61 1.00 -8.12
N ALA A 27 11.00 1.22 -9.37
CA ALA A 27 12.02 2.22 -9.73
C ALA A 27 11.62 3.62 -9.27
N ALA A 28 10.39 4.05 -9.56
CA ALA A 28 9.90 5.36 -9.14
C ALA A 28 9.74 5.51 -7.62
N CYS A 29 9.47 4.42 -6.90
CA CYS A 29 9.41 4.42 -5.45
C CYS A 29 10.80 4.59 -4.84
N ALA A 30 11.81 3.93 -5.41
CA ALA A 30 13.20 4.06 -4.97
C ALA A 30 13.77 5.47 -5.22
N GLU A 31 13.37 6.12 -6.31
CA GLU A 31 13.74 7.51 -6.63
C GLU A 31 13.09 8.55 -5.71
N CYS A 32 12.10 8.16 -4.91
CA CYS A 32 11.46 9.08 -3.96
C CYS A 32 12.40 9.40 -2.82
N GLU A 33 12.71 10.69 -2.59
CA GLU A 33 13.69 11.16 -1.61
C GLU A 33 13.46 10.58 -0.20
N THR A 34 12.21 10.41 0.18
CA THR A 34 11.83 9.89 1.51
C THR A 34 12.11 8.40 1.70
N ASN A 35 12.42 7.67 0.64
CA ASN A 35 12.58 6.21 0.69
C ASN A 35 14.05 5.75 0.73
N GLY A 36 15.01 6.68 0.76
CA GLY A 36 16.42 6.36 0.91
C GLY A 36 16.99 5.46 -0.19
N GLN A 37 16.48 5.58 -1.41
CA GLN A 37 16.81 4.74 -2.58
C GLN A 37 16.31 3.27 -2.47
N GLN A 38 15.37 3.00 -1.57
CA GLN A 38 14.73 1.69 -1.43
C GLN A 38 13.29 1.72 -1.93
N SER A 39 12.88 0.66 -2.62
CA SER A 39 11.48 0.52 -3.01
C SER A 39 10.63 0.04 -1.83
N MET A 40 9.51 0.71 -1.58
CA MET A 40 8.49 0.33 -0.59
C MET A 40 7.30 -0.41 -1.23
N ILE A 41 7.39 -0.70 -2.52
CA ILE A 41 6.41 -1.46 -3.30
C ILE A 41 7.17 -2.50 -4.12
N HIS A 42 6.64 -3.72 -4.20
CA HIS A 42 7.29 -4.82 -4.91
C HIS A 42 6.31 -5.50 -5.85
N VAL A 43 6.79 -5.81 -7.04
CA VAL A 43 6.05 -6.59 -8.04
C VAL A 43 6.57 -8.02 -8.00
N ASN A 44 5.73 -8.92 -7.54
CA ASN A 44 6.03 -10.34 -7.48
C ASN A 44 5.40 -11.08 -8.65
N TYR A 45 6.05 -12.13 -9.12
CA TYR A 45 5.54 -13.02 -10.14
C TYR A 45 5.01 -14.29 -9.48
N VAL A 46 3.77 -14.65 -9.81
CA VAL A 46 3.14 -15.87 -9.34
C VAL A 46 3.08 -16.82 -10.52
N GLU A 47 3.89 -17.88 -10.47
CA GLU A 47 3.85 -18.93 -11.49
C GLU A 47 2.57 -19.75 -11.35
N ARG A 48 1.86 -19.91 -12.45
CA ARG A 48 0.71 -20.80 -12.57
C ARG A 48 0.95 -21.75 -13.73
N ALA A 49 0.24 -22.87 -13.73
CA ALA A 49 0.44 -23.93 -14.74
C ALA A 49 0.32 -23.45 -16.21
N VAL A 50 -0.43 -22.39 -16.46
CA VAL A 50 -0.71 -21.89 -17.82
C VAL A 50 -0.22 -20.46 -18.05
N THR A 51 -0.18 -19.63 -17.00
CA THR A 51 0.16 -18.20 -17.12
C THR A 51 0.99 -17.74 -15.94
N ILE A 52 1.83 -16.75 -16.19
CA ILE A 52 2.48 -15.97 -15.12
C ILE A 52 1.56 -14.82 -14.76
N GLN A 53 1.20 -14.71 -13.50
CA GLN A 53 0.44 -13.58 -12.98
C GLN A 53 1.35 -12.70 -12.15
N THR A 54 1.22 -11.39 -12.28
CA THR A 54 1.90 -10.42 -11.44
C THR A 54 1.02 -10.00 -10.28
N THR A 55 1.64 -9.76 -9.13
CA THR A 55 0.98 -9.21 -7.94
C THR A 55 1.81 -8.08 -7.38
N VAL A 56 1.14 -7.05 -6.88
CA VAL A 56 1.79 -5.88 -6.30
C VAL A 56 1.66 -5.96 -4.78
N GLN A 57 2.80 -5.98 -4.10
CA GLN A 57 2.88 -5.92 -2.65
C GLN A 57 3.18 -4.49 -2.22
N VAL A 58 2.27 -3.88 -1.48
CA VAL A 58 2.38 -2.52 -0.96
C VAL A 58 1.68 -2.43 0.40
N CYS A 59 2.05 -1.46 1.22
CA CYS A 59 1.36 -1.26 2.51
C CYS A 59 -0.13 -0.96 2.27
N MET A 60 -0.98 -1.71 2.97
CA MET A 60 -2.43 -1.59 2.84
C MET A 60 -3.03 -0.46 3.69
N HIS A 61 -2.24 0.18 4.55
CA HIS A 61 -2.69 1.24 5.45
C HIS A 61 -3.97 0.86 6.20
N CYS A 62 -3.85 -0.17 7.05
CA CYS A 62 -4.96 -0.76 7.80
C CYS A 62 -5.67 0.27 8.68
N ASP A 63 -6.98 0.09 8.87
CA ASP A 63 -7.76 0.95 9.77
C ASP A 63 -7.31 0.75 11.22
N ASP A 64 -7.07 -0.50 11.62
CA ASP A 64 -6.39 -0.87 12.86
C ASP A 64 -5.00 -1.46 12.53
N PRO A 65 -3.94 -0.63 12.54
CA PRO A 65 -2.63 -1.05 12.06
C PRO A 65 -1.89 -1.88 13.12
N VAL A 66 -1.96 -3.21 13.03
CA VAL A 66 -1.28 -4.13 13.94
C VAL A 66 0.22 -3.80 14.07
N CYS A 67 0.87 -3.38 13.00
CA CYS A 67 2.29 -2.98 13.03
C CYS A 67 2.58 -1.80 13.96
N ALA A 68 1.63 -0.86 14.12
CA ALA A 68 1.74 0.22 15.11
C ALA A 68 1.44 -0.30 16.52
N ASN A 69 0.40 -1.12 16.66
CA ASN A 69 -0.04 -1.63 17.96
C ASN A 69 1.01 -2.51 18.65
N VAL A 70 1.81 -3.27 17.89
CA VAL A 70 2.86 -4.13 18.45
C VAL A 70 4.21 -3.43 18.60
N CYS A 71 4.32 -2.15 18.26
CA CYS A 71 5.58 -1.42 18.32
C CYS A 71 5.90 -0.97 19.75
N PRO A 72 6.91 -1.56 20.43
CA PRO A 72 7.20 -1.23 21.83
C PRO A 72 7.81 0.17 21.99
N ALA A 73 8.33 0.73 20.89
CA ALA A 73 8.97 2.05 20.85
C ALA A 73 8.04 3.15 20.31
N ASP A 74 6.78 2.82 20.01
CA ASP A 74 5.82 3.75 19.40
C ASP A 74 6.42 4.51 18.18
N ALA A 75 7.17 3.75 17.37
CA ALA A 75 7.87 4.30 16.21
C ALA A 75 6.99 4.38 14.95
N ILE A 76 5.90 3.59 14.89
CA ILE A 76 4.95 3.56 13.78
C ILE A 76 3.67 4.24 14.23
N SER A 77 3.21 5.23 13.46
CA SER A 77 1.99 5.97 13.77
C SER A 77 1.01 5.97 12.59
N LYS A 78 -0.26 6.18 12.88
CA LYS A 78 -1.31 6.45 11.89
C LYS A 78 -1.78 7.89 12.07
N ASP A 79 -1.91 8.61 10.96
CA ASP A 79 -2.42 9.98 10.98
C ASP A 79 -3.96 10.04 10.89
N GLU A 80 -4.50 11.23 11.04
CA GLU A 80 -5.94 11.51 10.93
C GLU A 80 -6.53 11.23 9.55
N PHE A 81 -5.70 11.13 8.52
CA PHE A 81 -6.08 10.83 7.15
C PHE A 81 -6.01 9.33 6.81
N GLY A 82 -5.66 8.50 7.80
CA GLY A 82 -5.59 7.05 7.67
C GLY A 82 -4.29 6.54 7.05
N VAL A 83 -3.27 7.38 6.89
CA VAL A 83 -1.96 6.93 6.44
C VAL A 83 -1.17 6.40 7.62
N VAL A 84 -0.71 5.15 7.50
CA VAL A 84 0.20 4.56 8.47
C VAL A 84 1.63 4.87 8.03
N HIS A 85 2.35 5.67 8.81
CA HIS A 85 3.70 6.11 8.49
C HIS A 85 4.73 5.00 8.67
N THR A 86 5.87 5.11 7.98
CA THR A 86 7.05 4.26 8.24
C THR A 86 7.61 4.52 9.63
N ALA A 87 8.47 3.61 10.12
CA ALA A 87 9.04 3.78 11.45
C ALA A 87 9.84 5.10 11.57
N ASN A 88 9.63 5.80 12.67
CA ASN A 88 10.44 6.97 13.00
C ASN A 88 11.87 6.52 13.34
N THR A 89 12.87 7.04 12.63
CA THR A 89 14.26 6.65 12.75
C THR A 89 14.82 6.85 14.17
N ALA A 90 14.39 7.92 14.86
CA ALA A 90 14.86 8.22 16.22
C ALA A 90 14.26 7.31 17.30
N ARG A 91 13.16 6.60 16.99
CA ARG A 91 12.44 5.72 17.92
C ARG A 91 12.60 4.25 17.62
N CYS A 92 12.81 3.89 16.35
CA CYS A 92 12.89 2.49 15.94
C CYS A 92 14.09 1.80 16.57
N ILE A 93 13.85 0.68 17.25
CA ILE A 93 14.86 -0.16 17.89
C ILE A 93 15.18 -1.43 17.09
N GLY A 94 14.68 -1.56 15.86
CA GLY A 94 14.97 -2.70 14.97
C GLY A 94 14.43 -4.05 15.43
N CYS A 95 13.47 -4.11 16.36
CA CYS A 95 12.99 -5.35 17.00
C CYS A 95 12.20 -6.31 16.08
N SER A 96 11.83 -5.90 14.87
CA SER A 96 11.10 -6.67 13.86
C SER A 96 9.67 -7.14 14.24
N ASN A 97 9.09 -6.72 15.37
CA ASN A 97 7.74 -7.09 15.75
C ASN A 97 6.70 -6.73 14.67
N CYS A 98 6.84 -5.56 14.05
CA CYS A 98 5.94 -5.10 12.98
C CYS A 98 6.06 -5.94 11.69
N VAL A 99 7.21 -6.56 11.42
CA VAL A 99 7.39 -7.51 10.30
C VAL A 99 6.59 -8.76 10.56
N MET A 100 6.75 -9.34 11.75
CA MET A 100 6.09 -10.59 12.13
C MET A 100 4.58 -10.44 12.27
N ALA A 101 4.11 -9.27 12.70
CA ALA A 101 2.69 -9.02 12.96
C ALA A 101 1.88 -8.65 11.71
N CYS A 102 2.53 -8.20 10.62
CA CYS A 102 1.82 -7.73 9.44
C CYS A 102 1.20 -8.89 8.64
N PRO A 103 -0.13 -8.97 8.52
CA PRO A 103 -0.78 -10.06 7.78
C PRO A 103 -0.50 -10.02 6.27
N PHE A 104 -0.04 -8.85 5.75
CA PHE A 104 0.31 -8.65 4.35
C PHE A 104 1.81 -8.80 4.07
N GLY A 105 2.65 -9.04 5.09
CA GLY A 105 4.10 -9.22 4.94
C GLY A 105 4.86 -8.01 4.37
N VAL A 106 4.37 -6.79 4.62
CA VAL A 106 4.89 -5.59 3.94
C VAL A 106 6.10 -4.93 4.63
N PRO A 107 6.12 -4.73 5.96
CA PRO A 107 7.27 -4.11 6.60
C PRO A 107 8.52 -4.97 6.46
N PHE A 108 9.65 -4.35 6.21
CA PHE A 108 10.94 -5.03 6.15
C PHE A 108 12.00 -4.26 6.94
N LYS A 109 13.05 -4.96 7.37
CA LYS A 109 14.18 -4.34 8.02
C LYS A 109 15.19 -3.88 6.97
N GLU A 110 15.51 -2.60 6.99
CA GLU A 110 16.59 -2.03 6.17
C GLU A 110 17.89 -2.06 6.98
N GLU A 111 18.82 -2.91 6.57
CA GLU A 111 20.08 -3.15 7.30
C GLU A 111 20.97 -1.90 7.37
N LYS A 112 20.99 -1.10 6.30
CA LYS A 112 21.83 0.11 6.23
C LYS A 112 21.47 1.13 7.31
N TYR A 113 20.20 1.21 7.69
CA TYR A 113 19.71 2.17 8.67
C TYR A 113 19.30 1.51 10.00
N ASP A 114 19.43 0.18 10.09
CA ASP A 114 18.99 -0.65 11.23
C ASP A 114 17.57 -0.32 11.70
N MET A 115 16.68 -0.06 10.76
CA MET A 115 15.30 0.34 11.03
C MET A 115 14.28 -0.36 10.13
N MET A 116 13.05 -0.33 10.57
CA MET A 116 11.94 -0.86 9.79
C MET A 116 11.42 0.16 8.79
N MET A 117 11.25 -0.27 7.55
CA MET A 117 10.69 0.54 6.47
C MET A 117 9.44 -0.10 5.89
N LYS A 118 8.55 0.75 5.38
CA LYS A 118 7.36 0.39 4.61
C LYS A 118 6.83 1.61 3.87
N CYS A 119 5.91 1.40 2.93
CA CYS A 119 5.24 2.50 2.23
C CYS A 119 4.53 3.44 3.21
N ASN A 120 4.72 4.75 3.03
CA ASN A 120 4.05 5.85 3.71
C ASN A 120 3.08 6.60 2.78
N MET A 121 2.66 5.98 1.67
CA MET A 121 1.80 6.55 0.63
C MET A 121 2.39 7.82 -0.02
N CYS A 122 3.72 7.95 -0.06
CA CYS A 122 4.42 9.18 -0.47
C CYS A 122 3.84 10.41 0.23
N TYR A 123 3.79 10.40 1.56
CA TYR A 123 3.10 11.41 2.37
C TYR A 123 3.54 12.85 2.05
N ASP A 124 4.82 13.07 1.78
CA ASP A 124 5.39 14.34 1.32
C ASP A 124 4.72 14.86 0.04
N ARG A 125 4.37 13.96 -0.89
CA ARG A 125 3.68 14.30 -2.14
C ARG A 125 2.17 14.40 -1.95
N THR A 126 1.56 13.40 -1.30
CA THR A 126 0.10 13.34 -1.13
C THR A 126 -0.41 14.44 -0.20
N SER A 127 0.39 14.88 0.77
CA SER A 127 0.08 16.07 1.59
C SER A 127 0.05 17.37 0.78
N ALA A 128 0.81 17.44 -0.30
CA ALA A 128 0.83 18.56 -1.23
C ALA A 128 -0.19 18.39 -2.39
N GLY A 129 -1.12 17.43 -2.31
CA GLY A 129 -2.14 17.19 -3.32
C GLY A 129 -1.64 16.49 -4.59
N LYS A 130 -0.43 15.90 -4.56
CA LYS A 130 0.14 15.15 -5.69
C LYS A 130 -0.13 13.66 -5.54
N LYS A 131 -0.14 12.91 -6.64
CA LYS A 131 -0.25 11.45 -6.61
C LYS A 131 1.05 10.81 -6.11
N PRO A 132 0.98 9.63 -5.44
CA PRO A 132 2.17 8.82 -5.17
C PRO A 132 2.96 8.52 -6.44
N MET A 133 4.29 8.42 -6.33
CA MET A 133 5.16 8.19 -7.50
C MET A 133 4.77 6.93 -8.26
N CYS A 134 4.54 5.82 -7.57
CA CYS A 134 4.15 4.54 -8.20
C CYS A 134 2.85 4.63 -9.01
N ALA A 135 1.85 5.37 -8.53
CA ALA A 135 0.61 5.60 -9.27
C ALA A 135 0.79 6.60 -10.44
N THR A 136 1.75 7.52 -10.33
CA THR A 136 2.05 8.52 -11.38
C THR A 136 2.68 7.86 -12.60
N VAL A 137 3.57 6.89 -12.40
CA VAL A 137 4.37 6.26 -13.48
C VAL A 137 3.74 4.98 -14.04
N CYS A 138 2.66 4.47 -13.46
CA CYS A 138 2.08 3.19 -13.89
C CYS A 138 1.48 3.28 -15.29
N PRO A 139 2.08 2.68 -16.34
CA PRO A 139 1.66 2.86 -17.74
C PRO A 139 0.32 2.17 -18.03
N SER A 140 0.03 1.07 -17.32
CA SER A 140 -1.23 0.32 -17.46
C SER A 140 -2.34 0.83 -16.53
N GLN A 141 -2.03 1.82 -15.68
CA GLN A 141 -2.93 2.28 -14.60
C GLN A 141 -3.43 1.14 -13.70
N ALA A 142 -2.60 0.12 -13.52
CA ALA A 142 -2.83 -0.93 -12.53
C ALA A 142 -2.77 -0.36 -11.10
N LEU A 143 -1.97 0.67 -10.89
CA LEU A 143 -1.91 1.47 -9.68
C LEU A 143 -2.57 2.82 -9.94
N TYR A 144 -3.55 3.16 -9.13
CA TYR A 144 -4.28 4.41 -9.26
C TYR A 144 -4.47 5.05 -7.88
N TYR A 145 -4.38 6.37 -7.84
CA TYR A 145 -4.66 7.20 -6.68
C TYR A 145 -5.69 8.25 -7.05
N GLY A 146 -6.86 8.19 -6.43
CA GLY A 146 -7.99 9.05 -6.74
C GLY A 146 -9.22 8.71 -5.91
N THR A 147 -10.38 9.18 -6.34
CA THR A 147 -11.64 8.92 -5.68
C THR A 147 -12.27 7.59 -6.14
N ARG A 148 -13.17 7.04 -5.31
CA ARG A 148 -13.96 5.85 -5.69
C ARG A 148 -14.82 6.09 -6.91
N GLU A 149 -15.33 7.31 -7.07
CA GLU A 149 -16.17 7.66 -8.22
C GLU A 149 -15.37 7.66 -9.53
N GLU A 150 -14.18 8.27 -9.53
CA GLU A 150 -13.26 8.18 -10.68
C GLU A 150 -12.95 6.72 -11.04
N MET A 151 -12.73 5.88 -10.03
CA MET A 151 -12.43 4.47 -10.26
C MET A 151 -13.62 3.70 -10.84
N ARG A 152 -14.85 3.96 -10.37
CA ARG A 152 -16.06 3.35 -10.95
C ARG A 152 -16.25 3.69 -12.42
N GLN A 153 -16.02 4.96 -12.78
CA GLN A 153 -16.10 5.41 -14.18
C GLN A 153 -15.05 4.75 -15.06
N MET A 154 -13.83 4.61 -14.56
CA MET A 154 -12.73 3.98 -15.30
C MET A 154 -12.83 2.44 -15.35
N ARG A 155 -13.50 1.82 -14.39
CA ARG A 155 -13.57 0.35 -14.20
C ARG A 155 -14.99 -0.10 -13.90
N PRO A 156 -15.96 0.06 -14.83
CA PRO A 156 -17.37 -0.22 -14.57
C PRO A 156 -17.67 -1.70 -14.23
N ASN A 157 -16.81 -2.63 -14.67
CA ASN A 157 -16.96 -4.07 -14.42
C ASN A 157 -16.18 -4.58 -13.21
N SER A 158 -15.59 -3.68 -12.43
CA SER A 158 -14.81 -4.03 -11.24
C SER A 158 -15.25 -3.20 -10.04
N VAL A 159 -15.09 -3.76 -8.85
CA VAL A 159 -15.41 -3.09 -7.60
C VAL A 159 -14.17 -2.99 -6.73
N PRO A 160 -13.96 -1.86 -6.04
CA PRO A 160 -12.88 -1.72 -5.06
C PRO A 160 -13.24 -2.46 -3.77
N VAL A 161 -12.40 -3.39 -3.36
CA VAL A 161 -12.54 -4.16 -2.13
C VAL A 161 -11.39 -3.80 -1.20
N ASN A 162 -11.71 -3.43 0.03
CA ASN A 162 -10.76 -3.04 1.07
C ASN A 162 -10.95 -3.81 2.37
N THR A 163 -11.68 -4.91 2.34
CA THR A 163 -11.90 -5.78 3.47
C THR A 163 -11.28 -7.15 3.18
N PHE A 164 -10.40 -7.59 4.07
CA PHE A 164 -9.64 -8.83 3.96
C PHE A 164 -9.94 -9.71 5.15
N GLN A 165 -10.12 -11.00 4.93
CA GLN A 165 -10.34 -11.98 5.98
C GLN A 165 -9.19 -12.98 6.02
N PHE A 166 -8.48 -13.00 7.16
CA PHE A 166 -7.40 -13.95 7.49
C PHE A 166 -7.93 -14.89 8.58
N GLY A 167 -8.49 -16.03 8.18
CA GLY A 167 -9.17 -16.92 9.12
C GLY A 167 -10.34 -16.22 9.84
N LYS A 168 -10.19 -15.95 11.14
CA LYS A 168 -11.19 -15.23 11.95
C LYS A 168 -10.96 -13.71 12.04
N LEU A 169 -9.82 -13.23 11.57
CA LEU A 169 -9.45 -11.81 11.60
C LEU A 169 -9.97 -11.09 10.36
N GLU A 170 -10.77 -10.06 10.56
CA GLU A 170 -11.17 -9.12 9.50
C GLU A 170 -10.29 -7.88 9.58
N VAL A 171 -9.70 -7.50 8.44
CA VAL A 171 -8.83 -6.32 8.32
C VAL A 171 -9.39 -5.38 7.25
N LYS A 172 -9.75 -4.18 7.66
CA LYS A 172 -10.10 -3.08 6.75
C LYS A 172 -8.88 -2.21 6.45
N THR A 173 -8.82 -1.70 5.22
CA THR A 173 -7.65 -0.96 4.73
C THR A 173 -8.04 0.29 3.95
N LYS A 174 -7.10 1.23 3.82
CA LYS A 174 -7.24 2.42 2.96
C LYS A 174 -6.89 2.11 1.49
N VAL A 175 -6.14 1.04 1.25
CA VAL A 175 -5.81 0.55 -0.10
C VAL A 175 -6.89 -0.43 -0.55
N ASN A 176 -7.34 -0.30 -1.78
CA ASN A 176 -8.37 -1.13 -2.38
C ASN A 176 -7.76 -2.05 -3.44
N ILE A 177 -8.20 -3.29 -3.46
CA ILE A 177 -7.92 -4.22 -4.56
C ILE A 177 -9.14 -4.22 -5.50
N MET A 178 -8.89 -4.04 -6.80
CA MET A 178 -9.95 -4.11 -7.81
C MET A 178 -10.31 -5.57 -8.08
N MET A 179 -11.57 -5.92 -7.85
CA MET A 179 -12.12 -7.26 -7.98
C MET A 179 -13.28 -7.27 -8.96
N PRO A 180 -13.63 -8.42 -9.55
CA PRO A 180 -14.83 -8.56 -10.37
C PRO A 180 -16.09 -8.08 -9.65
N ALA A 181 -17.06 -7.58 -10.40
CA ALA A 181 -18.34 -7.13 -9.85
C ALA A 181 -19.00 -8.23 -9.00
N GLY A 182 -19.55 -7.83 -7.85
CA GLY A 182 -20.15 -8.75 -6.88
C GLY A 182 -19.23 -9.20 -5.75
N SER A 183 -17.93 -8.91 -5.82
CA SER A 183 -17.00 -9.20 -4.72
C SER A 183 -17.19 -8.18 -3.58
N THR A 184 -17.22 -8.66 -2.34
CA THR A 184 -17.38 -7.81 -1.15
C THR A 184 -16.20 -7.92 -0.19
N MET A 185 -15.46 -9.02 -0.24
CA MET A 185 -14.37 -9.34 0.67
C MET A 185 -13.35 -10.25 -0.01
N LEU A 186 -12.08 -10.07 0.33
CA LEU A 186 -11.00 -10.98 -0.05
C LEU A 186 -10.73 -11.95 1.11
N LYS A 187 -10.91 -13.25 0.88
CA LYS A 187 -10.50 -14.31 1.79
C LYS A 187 -9.06 -14.69 1.46
N VAL A 188 -8.24 -14.75 2.49
CA VAL A 188 -6.84 -15.18 2.40
C VAL A 188 -6.72 -16.45 3.24
N ASP A 189 -6.59 -17.58 2.55
CA ASP A 189 -6.44 -18.91 3.16
C ASP A 189 -4.97 -19.26 3.38
#